data_6926ca29cbc08f44ad893430c032aad9
#
_entry.id   6926ca29cbc08f44ad893430c032aad9
#
_cell.length_a   1.000
_cell.length_b   1.000
_cell.length_c   1.000
_cell.angle_alpha   90.00
_cell.angle_beta   90.00
_cell.angle_gamma   90.00
#
_symmetry.space_group_name_H-M   'P 1'
#
loop_
_entity.id
_entity.type
_entity.pdbx_description
1 polymer ?
#
loop_
_entity_poly.entity_id
_entity_poly.type
_entity_poly.pdbx_seq_one_letter_code
_entity_poly.pdbx_strand_id
1 'polypeptide(L)'
;PVQTALLVHTQPVFGYRFEFSKTIAFCTDTGPCEGILTLGAGADLVITECAYLPGQENPGWPHLNPEVAVRLATEAGADQLALVHFAADLYTTLDQRLSIRNIGPQFSDVIIGTDDMVIRL
;
A
#
# COMPACT_ATOMS: atom_id res chain seq x y z
N PRO A 1 4.93 17.90 -10.14
CA PRO A 1 5.85 17.87 -8.99
C PRO A 1 6.00 16.46 -8.41
N VAL A 2 7.12 16.21 -7.74
CA VAL A 2 7.36 14.96 -7.01
C VAL A 2 7.73 15.33 -5.58
N GLN A 3 7.06 14.72 -4.61
CA GLN A 3 7.38 14.84 -3.19
C GLN A 3 7.90 13.49 -2.68
N THR A 4 8.75 13.53 -1.66
CA THR A 4 9.28 12.34 -1.00
C THR A 4 9.10 12.44 0.50
N ALA A 5 8.93 11.30 1.15
CA ALA A 5 8.97 11.18 2.61
C ALA A 5 9.69 9.90 3.00
N LEU A 6 10.35 9.93 4.16
CA LEU A 6 10.92 8.72 4.76
C LEU A 6 9.80 7.77 5.17
N LEU A 7 10.01 6.51 4.87
CA LEU A 7 9.18 5.40 5.32
C LEU A 7 9.93 4.61 6.41
N VAL A 8 9.23 3.68 7.06
CA VAL A 8 9.80 2.87 8.15
C VAL A 8 10.18 1.49 7.63
N HIS A 9 11.48 1.26 7.55
CA HIS A 9 12.04 -0.04 7.17
C HIS A 9 13.38 -0.25 7.89
N THR A 10 14.00 -1.42 7.74
CA THR A 10 15.32 -1.75 8.33
C THR A 10 16.45 -0.92 7.71
N GLN A 11 16.28 -0.44 6.50
CA GLN A 11 17.16 0.51 5.81
C GLN A 11 16.38 1.78 5.46
N PRO A 12 17.06 2.92 5.23
CA PRO A 12 16.38 4.13 4.76
C PRO A 12 15.65 3.87 3.44
N VAL A 13 14.34 4.06 3.45
CA VAL A 13 13.47 3.92 2.28
C VAL A 13 12.65 5.19 2.12
N PHE A 14 12.44 5.62 0.88
CA PHE A 14 11.61 6.76 0.53
C PHE A 14 10.35 6.32 -0.21
N GLY A 15 9.22 6.87 0.21
CA GLY A 15 8.02 6.90 -0.60
C GLY A 15 8.01 8.13 -1.50
N TYR A 16 7.17 8.08 -2.52
CA TYR A 16 7.06 9.12 -3.54
C TYR A 16 5.60 9.51 -3.76
N ARG A 17 5.36 10.81 -3.93
CA ARG A 17 4.08 11.35 -4.40
C ARG A 17 4.30 12.04 -5.73
N PHE A 18 3.59 11.60 -6.74
CA PHE A 18 3.61 12.15 -8.09
C PHE A 18 2.33 12.96 -8.31
N GLU A 19 2.46 14.22 -8.68
CA GLU A 19 1.34 15.11 -8.97
C GLU A 19 1.35 15.52 -10.44
N PHE A 20 0.41 14.97 -11.18
CA PHE A 20 0.11 15.28 -12.58
C PHE A 20 -1.36 15.71 -12.69
N SER A 21 -2.08 15.29 -13.76
CA SER A 21 -3.54 15.36 -13.83
C SER A 21 -4.22 14.50 -12.76
N LYS A 22 -3.52 13.48 -12.29
CA LYS A 22 -3.86 12.60 -11.19
C LYS A 22 -2.72 12.55 -10.18
N THR A 23 -3.04 12.29 -8.94
CA THR A 23 -2.07 12.17 -7.86
C THR A 23 -1.89 10.71 -7.47
N ILE A 24 -0.65 10.24 -7.49
CA ILE A 24 -0.28 8.86 -7.14
C ILE A 24 0.75 8.90 -6.02
N ALA A 25 0.50 8.18 -4.93
CA ALA A 25 1.47 7.91 -3.87
C ALA A 25 1.99 6.48 -3.99
N PHE A 26 3.30 6.31 -3.97
CA PHE A 26 3.99 5.01 -4.02
C PHE A 26 4.80 4.81 -2.74
N CYS A 27 4.38 3.87 -1.89
CA CYS A 27 4.89 3.68 -0.53
C CYS A 27 5.25 2.21 -0.29
N THR A 28 6.42 1.80 -0.76
CA THR A 28 6.98 0.45 -0.51
C THR A 28 8.51 0.50 -0.46
N ASP A 29 9.26 -0.28 0.35
CA ASP A 29 8.76 -1.19 1.40
C ASP A 29 8.60 -0.43 2.71
N THR A 30 7.62 -0.76 3.52
CA THR A 30 7.41 0.01 4.76
C THR A 30 6.55 -0.71 5.78
N GLY A 31 6.84 -0.49 7.05
CA GLY A 31 5.87 -0.67 8.12
C GLY A 31 4.91 0.53 8.24
N PRO A 32 3.96 0.48 9.20
CA PRO A 32 3.04 1.58 9.45
C PRO A 32 3.81 2.86 9.81
N CYS A 33 3.55 3.96 9.10
CA CYS A 33 4.22 5.23 9.37
C CYS A 33 3.44 6.44 8.84
N GLU A 34 3.76 7.61 9.38
CA GLU A 34 3.18 8.89 8.99
C GLU A 34 3.54 9.29 7.54
N GLY A 35 4.66 8.80 7.01
CA GLY A 35 5.05 9.04 5.63
C GLY A 35 3.99 8.59 4.62
N ILE A 36 3.29 7.49 4.90
CA ILE A 36 2.18 7.01 4.05
C ILE A 36 1.02 8.01 4.08
N LEU A 37 0.67 8.54 5.26
CA LEU A 37 -0.41 9.53 5.41
C LEU A 37 -0.07 10.83 4.68
N THR A 38 1.17 11.30 4.83
CA THR A 38 1.66 12.53 4.19
C THR A 38 1.62 12.42 2.67
N LEU A 39 2.19 11.36 2.11
CA LEU A 39 2.26 11.17 0.65
C LEU A 39 0.89 10.83 0.05
N GLY A 40 0.09 10.05 0.78
CA GLY A 40 -1.23 9.58 0.35
C GLY A 40 -2.34 10.61 0.49
N ALA A 41 -2.10 11.77 1.13
CA ALA A 41 -3.13 12.75 1.44
C ALA A 41 -3.94 13.17 0.21
N GLY A 42 -5.22 12.74 0.14
CA GLY A 42 -6.12 13.01 -0.98
C GLY A 42 -5.63 12.49 -2.34
N ALA A 43 -4.84 11.43 -2.37
CA ALA A 43 -4.34 10.85 -3.62
C ALA A 43 -5.45 10.10 -4.37
N ASP A 44 -5.45 10.19 -5.71
CA ASP A 44 -6.33 9.37 -6.56
C ASP A 44 -5.99 7.88 -6.42
N LEU A 45 -4.71 7.56 -6.19
CA LEU A 45 -4.24 6.20 -5.97
C LEU A 45 -3.11 6.17 -4.95
N VAL A 46 -3.24 5.35 -3.92
CA VAL A 46 -2.14 4.92 -3.07
C VAL A 46 -1.72 3.50 -3.47
N ILE A 47 -0.45 3.33 -3.76
CA ILE A 47 0.19 2.03 -3.98
C ILE A 47 1.06 1.75 -2.78
N THR A 48 0.78 0.68 -2.05
CA THR A 48 1.59 0.30 -0.89
C THR A 48 1.85 -1.20 -0.87
N GLU A 49 2.80 -1.60 -0.05
CA GLU A 49 3.10 -3.01 0.16
C GLU A 49 2.00 -3.73 0.94
N CYS A 50 2.00 -5.06 0.87
CA CYS A 50 1.22 -5.95 1.70
C CYS A 50 1.97 -7.28 1.87
N ALA A 51 3.13 -7.25 2.53
CA ALA A 51 3.94 -8.45 2.68
C ALA A 51 3.27 -9.46 3.63
N TYR A 52 2.60 -8.98 4.69
CA TYR A 52 2.03 -9.83 5.73
C TYR A 52 0.61 -10.30 5.45
N LEU A 53 0.29 -11.47 6.01
CA LEU A 53 -1.08 -12.00 6.04
C LEU A 53 -1.99 -11.14 6.94
N PRO A 54 -3.33 -11.23 6.78
CA PRO A 54 -4.27 -10.59 7.69
C PRO A 54 -3.94 -10.84 9.17
N GLY A 55 -3.90 -9.77 9.96
CA GLY A 55 -3.60 -9.81 11.39
C GLY A 55 -2.14 -10.06 11.77
N GLN A 56 -1.25 -10.30 10.81
CA GLN A 56 0.17 -10.53 11.09
C GLN A 56 0.91 -9.21 11.32
N GLU A 57 1.75 -9.18 12.35
CA GLU A 57 2.62 -8.04 12.68
C GLU A 57 3.98 -8.52 13.16
N ASN A 58 5.04 -7.78 12.84
CA ASN A 58 6.38 -8.00 13.36
C ASN A 58 7.14 -6.66 13.44
N PRO A 59 7.20 -6.03 14.63
CA PRO A 59 7.91 -4.76 14.78
C PRO A 59 9.40 -4.83 14.47
N GLY A 60 10.02 -6.00 14.61
CA GLY A 60 11.45 -6.22 14.27
C GLY A 60 11.72 -6.33 12.77
N TRP A 61 10.68 -6.53 11.97
CA TRP A 61 10.75 -6.61 10.51
C TRP A 61 9.53 -5.88 9.93
N PRO A 62 9.59 -4.54 9.83
CA PRO A 62 8.42 -3.71 9.57
C PRO A 62 7.89 -3.85 8.16
N HIS A 63 6.69 -4.37 8.04
CA HIS A 63 5.88 -4.48 6.83
C HIS A 63 4.40 -4.24 7.17
N LEU A 64 3.57 -4.10 6.14
CA LEU A 64 2.13 -3.94 6.28
C LEU A 64 1.39 -5.28 6.12
N ASN A 65 0.30 -5.41 6.86
CA ASN A 65 -0.77 -6.36 6.59
C ASN A 65 -1.94 -5.64 5.87
N PRO A 66 -2.92 -6.36 5.31
CA PRO A 66 -3.99 -5.75 4.52
C PRO A 66 -4.84 -4.76 5.31
N GLU A 67 -5.17 -5.06 6.57
CA GLU A 67 -6.02 -4.19 7.41
C GLU A 67 -5.34 -2.85 7.69
N VAL A 68 -4.04 -2.88 7.99
CA VAL A 68 -3.26 -1.66 8.25
C VAL A 68 -3.09 -0.85 6.97
N ALA A 69 -2.84 -1.49 5.84
CA ALA A 69 -2.76 -0.82 4.54
C ALA A 69 -4.07 -0.08 4.20
N VAL A 70 -5.22 -0.76 4.34
CA VAL A 70 -6.56 -0.18 4.13
C VAL A 70 -6.80 0.99 5.09
N ARG A 71 -6.49 0.82 6.37
CA ARG A 71 -6.66 1.87 7.38
C ARG A 71 -5.86 3.12 7.04
N LEU A 72 -4.57 2.97 6.73
CA LEU A 72 -3.70 4.11 6.39
C LEU A 72 -4.14 4.83 5.11
N ALA A 73 -4.51 4.11 4.07
CA ALA A 73 -5.02 4.71 2.84
C ALA A 73 -6.35 5.45 3.07
N THR A 74 -7.22 4.91 3.94
CA THR A 74 -8.47 5.55 4.34
C THR A 74 -8.22 6.83 5.14
N GLU A 75 -7.33 6.78 6.12
CA GLU A 75 -6.94 7.95 6.93
C GLU A 75 -6.31 9.05 6.06
N ALA A 76 -5.55 8.67 5.04
CA ALA A 76 -5.00 9.60 4.06
C ALA A 76 -6.07 10.21 3.14
N GLY A 77 -7.26 9.64 3.07
CA GLY A 77 -8.34 10.08 2.17
C GLY A 77 -8.07 9.71 0.71
N ALA A 78 -7.43 8.58 0.46
CA ALA A 78 -7.17 8.08 -0.89
C ALA A 78 -8.46 7.59 -1.56
N ASP A 79 -8.59 7.83 -2.86
CA ASP A 79 -9.74 7.34 -3.64
C ASP A 79 -9.62 5.85 -3.95
N GLN A 80 -8.41 5.38 -4.25
CA GLN A 80 -8.12 3.98 -4.57
C GLN A 80 -6.86 3.50 -3.83
N LEU A 81 -6.83 2.20 -3.55
CA LEU A 81 -5.69 1.51 -2.96
C LEU A 81 -5.27 0.33 -3.83
N ALA A 82 -3.99 0.24 -4.16
CA ALA A 82 -3.37 -0.92 -4.77
C ALA A 82 -2.35 -1.54 -3.81
N LEU A 83 -2.41 -2.85 -3.66
CA LEU A 83 -1.48 -3.64 -2.85
C LEU A 83 -0.49 -4.37 -3.74
N VAL A 84 0.79 -4.25 -3.42
CA VAL A 84 1.91 -4.89 -4.10
C VAL A 84 2.88 -5.50 -3.09
N HIS A 85 4.02 -6.02 -3.52
CA HIS A 85 5.07 -6.54 -2.63
C HIS A 85 4.55 -7.57 -1.61
N PHE A 86 3.85 -8.57 -2.09
CA PHE A 86 3.40 -9.72 -1.28
C PHE A 86 4.58 -10.64 -0.98
N ALA A 87 4.74 -11.07 0.28
CA ALA A 87 5.75 -12.07 0.62
C ALA A 87 5.42 -13.42 -0.04
N ALA A 88 6.33 -13.92 -0.89
CA ALA A 88 6.07 -15.09 -1.73
C ALA A 88 5.91 -16.39 -0.93
N ASP A 89 6.47 -16.46 0.27
CA ASP A 89 6.33 -17.58 1.20
C ASP A 89 5.00 -17.57 1.97
N LEU A 90 4.37 -16.39 2.10
CA LEU A 90 3.07 -16.23 2.76
C LEU A 90 1.91 -16.24 1.76
N TYR A 91 2.07 -15.61 0.62
CA TYR A 91 1.09 -15.53 -0.47
C TYR A 91 1.54 -16.38 -1.65
N THR A 92 1.42 -17.69 -1.52
CA THR A 92 1.97 -18.66 -2.49
C THR A 92 1.15 -18.75 -3.78
N THR A 93 -0.10 -18.26 -3.79
CA THR A 93 -0.98 -18.29 -4.97
C THR A 93 -1.64 -16.93 -5.21
N LEU A 94 -2.06 -16.68 -6.45
CA LEU A 94 -2.83 -15.49 -6.79
C LEU A 94 -4.18 -15.47 -6.06
N ASP A 95 -4.84 -16.61 -5.88
CA ASP A 95 -6.12 -16.70 -5.18
C ASP A 95 -6.02 -16.23 -3.72
N GLN A 96 -4.91 -16.53 -3.04
CA GLN A 96 -4.66 -16.02 -1.69
C GLN A 96 -4.54 -14.48 -1.68
N ARG A 97 -3.89 -13.89 -2.68
CA ARG A 97 -3.80 -12.42 -2.82
C ARG A 97 -5.16 -11.83 -3.13
N LEU A 98 -5.91 -12.41 -4.07
CA LEU A 98 -7.24 -11.93 -4.44
C LEU A 98 -8.27 -12.05 -3.29
N SER A 99 -8.07 -12.97 -2.36
CA SER A 99 -8.98 -13.15 -1.22
C SER A 99 -9.05 -11.95 -0.27
N ILE A 100 -8.03 -11.08 -0.28
CA ILE A 100 -7.97 -9.91 0.61
C ILE A 100 -8.50 -8.62 -0.03
N ARG A 101 -8.94 -8.63 -1.29
CA ARG A 101 -9.38 -7.41 -1.98
C ARG A 101 -10.59 -6.71 -1.36
N ASN A 102 -11.37 -7.41 -0.56
CA ASN A 102 -12.55 -6.87 0.14
C ASN A 102 -12.34 -6.81 1.66
N ILE A 103 -11.09 -6.66 2.12
CA ILE A 103 -10.75 -6.76 3.54
C ILE A 103 -11.29 -5.60 4.39
N GLY A 104 -11.59 -4.47 3.79
CA GLY A 104 -12.09 -3.30 4.51
C GLY A 104 -13.32 -2.69 3.85
N PRO A 105 -14.25 -2.11 4.63
CA PRO A 105 -15.47 -1.51 4.09
C PRO A 105 -15.22 -0.19 3.35
N GLN A 106 -14.05 0.44 3.54
CA GLN A 106 -13.70 1.76 3.00
C GLN A 106 -13.45 1.72 1.49
N PHE A 107 -12.93 0.60 0.99
CA PHE A 107 -12.72 0.37 -0.43
C PHE A 107 -13.61 -0.78 -0.88
N SER A 108 -14.43 -0.56 -1.89
CA SER A 108 -15.31 -1.59 -2.46
C SER A 108 -14.52 -2.70 -3.14
N ASP A 109 -13.33 -2.37 -3.64
CA ASP A 109 -12.43 -3.31 -4.29
C ASP A 109 -10.99 -2.78 -4.23
N VAL A 110 -10.15 -3.41 -3.41
CA VAL A 110 -8.72 -3.11 -3.36
C VAL A 110 -8.05 -3.75 -4.56
N ILE A 111 -7.23 -2.98 -5.27
CA ILE A 111 -6.49 -3.48 -6.44
C ILE A 111 -5.36 -4.38 -5.94
N ILE A 112 -5.34 -5.62 -6.39
CA ILE A 112 -4.24 -6.55 -6.15
C ILE A 112 -3.27 -6.48 -7.33
N GLY A 113 -2.11 -5.87 -7.10
CA GLY A 113 -1.10 -5.69 -8.14
C GLY A 113 -0.54 -7.01 -8.64
N THR A 114 -0.44 -7.13 -9.95
CA THR A 114 0.23 -8.26 -10.64
C THR A 114 1.22 -7.70 -11.66
N ASP A 115 2.16 -8.54 -12.10
CA ASP A 115 3.12 -8.17 -13.12
C ASP A 115 2.39 -7.71 -14.39
N ASP A 116 2.92 -6.70 -15.05
CA ASP A 116 2.37 -6.08 -16.27
C ASP A 116 0.96 -5.47 -16.14
N MET A 117 0.44 -5.32 -14.90
CA MET A 117 -0.86 -4.69 -14.68
C MET A 117 -0.84 -3.20 -15.09
N VAL A 118 -1.87 -2.77 -15.79
CA VAL A 118 -2.13 -1.36 -16.11
C VAL A 118 -3.34 -0.87 -15.32
N ILE A 119 -3.15 0.16 -14.49
CA ILE A 119 -4.23 0.83 -13.76
C ILE A 119 -4.55 2.13 -14.50
N ARG A 120 -5.83 2.35 -14.77
CA ARG A 120 -6.34 3.60 -15.39
C ARG A 120 -7.08 4.41 -14.32
N LEU A 121 -6.72 5.70 -14.18
CA LEU A 121 -7.26 6.63 -13.20
C LEU A 121 -8.17 7.69 -13.86
#